data_545406bd22fee84b8bd45a892aac2191
#
_entry.id   545406bd22fee84b8bd45a892aac2191
#
_cell.length_a   1.000
_cell.length_b   1.000
_cell.length_c   1.000
_cell.angle_alpha   90.00
_cell.angle_beta   90.00
_cell.angle_gamma   90.00
#
_symmetry.space_group_name_H-M   'P 1'
#
loop_
_entity.id
_entity.type
_entity.pdbx_description
1 polymer ?
#
loop_
_entity_poly.entity_id
_entity_poly.type
_entity_poly.pdbx_seq_one_letter_code
_entity_poly.pdbx_strand_id
1 'polypeptide(L)'
;YYRNDHPLCDGDLVLMDYAPDYQYYTSDIGRMWPVNGTYSPWQRELYGYIVEYHKVLLDLIRPGRMALEVEEEAASLMRPVIEMTDWSKPSFRQAALDTLEFHGHLSHGVGMAVHDVWNYREEPLRPGIVLALDPQMWVKEEELYIRVEDTVVGTDGGIETLTAGAPLELDEIENLMQGEGLIQKVPPI
;
A
#
# COMPACT_ATOMS: atom_id res chain seq x y z
N TYR A 1 15.47 -5.51 6.67
CA TYR A 1 15.24 -4.17 6.16
C TYR A 1 16.52 -3.50 5.66
N TYR A 2 17.59 -3.43 6.45
CA TYR A 2 18.80 -2.68 6.08
C TYR A 2 19.80 -3.42 5.19
N ARG A 3 19.78 -4.74 5.16
CA ARG A 3 20.78 -5.51 4.42
C ARG A 3 20.29 -5.95 3.04
N ASN A 4 19.03 -6.35 2.92
CA ASN A 4 18.42 -6.88 1.69
C ASN A 4 19.28 -7.97 1.02
N ASP A 5 19.88 -8.85 1.84
CA ASP A 5 20.86 -9.85 1.42
C ASP A 5 20.36 -11.29 1.59
N HIS A 6 19.08 -11.49 1.91
CA HIS A 6 18.47 -12.81 1.98
C HIS A 6 18.23 -13.37 0.59
N PRO A 7 18.52 -14.66 0.36
CA PRO A 7 18.13 -15.35 -0.88
C PRO A 7 16.60 -15.32 -1.01
N LEU A 8 16.11 -15.00 -2.20
CA LEU A 8 14.70 -15.14 -2.53
C LEU A 8 14.37 -16.61 -2.80
N CYS A 9 13.34 -17.11 -2.16
CA CYS A 9 12.87 -18.49 -2.29
C CYS A 9 11.51 -18.55 -2.95
N ASP A 10 11.19 -19.69 -3.56
CA ASP A 10 9.84 -19.94 -4.07
C ASP A 10 8.82 -19.87 -2.94
N GLY A 11 7.76 -19.10 -3.15
CA GLY A 11 6.72 -18.82 -2.12
C GLY A 11 6.97 -17.57 -1.29
N ASP A 12 8.10 -16.90 -1.43
CA ASP A 12 8.34 -15.61 -0.78
C ASP A 12 7.50 -14.50 -1.42
N LEU A 13 7.15 -13.50 -0.61
CA LEU A 13 6.54 -12.25 -1.05
C LEU A 13 7.57 -11.13 -0.90
N VAL A 14 7.85 -10.45 -2.01
CA VAL A 14 8.77 -9.30 -2.01
C VAL A 14 7.98 -8.04 -1.74
N LEU A 15 8.42 -7.24 -0.78
CA LEU A 15 8.03 -5.86 -0.63
C LEU A 15 9.11 -4.98 -1.26
N MET A 16 8.72 -4.13 -2.18
CA MET A 16 9.51 -3.03 -2.68
C MET A 16 8.89 -1.71 -2.22
N ASP A 17 9.68 -0.94 -1.54
CA ASP A 17 9.39 0.39 -1.06
C ASP A 17 10.45 1.31 -1.68
N TYR A 18 10.01 2.23 -2.54
CA TYR A 18 10.90 2.98 -3.42
C TYR A 18 10.50 4.45 -3.51
N ALA A 19 11.44 5.32 -3.21
CA ALA A 19 11.26 6.76 -3.12
C ALA A 19 12.25 7.53 -4.01
N PRO A 20 12.11 7.49 -5.35
CA PRO A 20 12.96 8.27 -6.24
C PRO A 20 12.64 9.76 -6.12
N ASP A 21 13.67 10.58 -6.32
CA ASP A 21 13.53 12.03 -6.35
C ASP A 21 13.80 12.62 -7.74
N TYR A 22 13.13 13.72 -8.04
CA TYR A 22 13.34 14.52 -9.22
C TYR A 22 13.32 16.01 -8.87
N GLN A 23 14.37 16.73 -9.23
CA GLN A 23 14.52 18.16 -8.95
C GLN A 23 14.27 18.54 -7.48
N TYR A 24 14.82 17.74 -6.56
CA TYR A 24 14.70 17.89 -5.11
C TYR A 24 13.33 17.56 -4.50
N TYR A 25 12.37 17.08 -5.28
CA TYR A 25 11.11 16.52 -4.77
C TYR A 25 11.15 15.01 -4.88
N THR A 26 10.75 14.35 -3.82
CA THR A 26 10.69 12.89 -3.75
C THR A 26 9.29 12.37 -4.02
N SER A 27 9.17 11.05 -4.08
CA SER A 27 7.93 10.30 -4.13
C SER A 27 7.99 9.17 -3.11
N ASP A 28 6.94 8.40 -2.99
CA ASP A 28 6.92 7.16 -2.24
C ASP A 28 5.96 6.17 -2.86
N ILE A 29 6.39 4.93 -3.06
CA ILE A 29 5.57 3.88 -3.63
C ILE A 29 5.95 2.53 -3.06
N GLY A 30 4.95 1.79 -2.57
CA GLY A 30 5.09 0.44 -2.04
C GLY A 30 4.26 -0.55 -2.83
N ARG A 31 4.87 -1.65 -3.27
CA ARG A 31 4.19 -2.78 -3.91
C ARG A 31 4.73 -4.10 -3.40
N MET A 32 3.89 -5.13 -3.43
CA MET A 32 4.33 -6.48 -3.11
C MET A 32 4.00 -7.44 -4.25
N TRP A 33 4.91 -8.36 -4.52
CA TRP A 33 4.71 -9.41 -5.53
C TRP A 33 5.36 -10.72 -5.13
N PRO A 34 4.83 -11.87 -5.59
CA PRO A 34 5.39 -13.17 -5.30
C PRO A 34 6.66 -13.41 -6.12
N VAL A 35 7.68 -14.00 -5.51
CA VAL A 35 8.97 -14.29 -6.18
C VAL A 35 8.80 -15.14 -7.44
N ASN A 36 7.89 -16.10 -7.43
CA ASN A 36 7.62 -17.02 -8.54
C ASN A 36 6.61 -16.50 -9.58
N GLY A 37 6.10 -15.27 -9.41
CA GLY A 37 5.15 -14.65 -10.35
C GLY A 37 3.69 -15.08 -10.17
N THR A 38 3.35 -15.83 -9.13
CA THR A 38 1.96 -16.25 -8.86
C THR A 38 1.69 -16.16 -7.37
N TYR A 39 0.68 -15.38 -6.98
CA TYR A 39 0.28 -15.27 -5.58
C TYR A 39 -0.30 -16.59 -5.08
N SER A 40 0.26 -17.10 -3.99
CA SER A 40 -0.33 -18.22 -3.27
C SER A 40 -1.68 -17.83 -2.64
N PRO A 41 -2.52 -18.79 -2.21
CA PRO A 41 -3.82 -18.47 -1.62
C PRO A 41 -3.74 -17.49 -0.44
N TRP A 42 -2.78 -17.67 0.47
CA TRP A 42 -2.64 -16.77 1.63
C TRP A 42 -2.12 -15.36 1.23
N GLN A 43 -1.26 -15.28 0.20
CA GLN A 43 -0.79 -14.01 -0.32
C GLN A 43 -1.94 -13.21 -0.96
N ARG A 44 -2.78 -13.88 -1.75
CA ARG A 44 -4.00 -13.26 -2.32
C ARG A 44 -4.97 -12.81 -1.24
N GLU A 45 -5.13 -13.61 -0.19
CA GLU A 45 -6.02 -13.29 0.93
C GLU A 45 -5.58 -12.02 1.66
N LEU A 46 -4.31 -11.94 2.07
CA LEU A 46 -3.80 -10.82 2.86
C LEU A 46 -3.53 -9.58 2.00
N TYR A 47 -2.80 -9.74 0.89
CA TYR A 47 -2.48 -8.60 0.03
C TYR A 47 -3.71 -8.07 -0.70
N GLY A 48 -4.61 -8.95 -1.12
CA GLY A 48 -5.89 -8.56 -1.71
C GLY A 48 -6.75 -7.73 -0.74
N TYR A 49 -6.80 -8.12 0.54
CA TYR A 49 -7.49 -7.34 1.56
C TYR A 49 -6.89 -5.93 1.72
N ILE A 50 -5.56 -5.80 1.78
CA ILE A 50 -4.89 -4.50 1.90
C ILE A 50 -5.10 -3.63 0.65
N VAL A 51 -5.08 -4.23 -0.55
CA VAL A 51 -5.40 -3.53 -1.81
C VAL A 51 -6.83 -3.00 -1.80
N GLU A 52 -7.80 -3.79 -1.36
CA GLU A 52 -9.19 -3.32 -1.24
C GLU A 52 -9.33 -2.19 -0.20
N TYR A 53 -8.66 -2.31 0.95
CA TYR A 53 -8.64 -1.25 1.96
C TYR A 53 -8.02 0.05 1.40
N HIS A 54 -6.93 -0.06 0.64
CA HIS A 54 -6.30 1.07 -0.05
C HIS A 54 -7.29 1.79 -0.99
N LYS A 55 -8.04 1.03 -1.80
CA LYS A 55 -9.06 1.61 -2.70
C LYS A 55 -10.15 2.34 -1.94
N VAL A 56 -10.62 1.77 -0.83
CA VAL A 56 -11.62 2.41 0.02
C VAL A 56 -11.10 3.74 0.59
N LEU A 57 -9.85 3.77 1.05
CA LEU A 57 -9.21 5.00 1.52
C LEU A 57 -9.10 6.05 0.40
N LEU A 58 -8.65 5.65 -0.80
CA LEU A 58 -8.59 6.54 -1.97
C LEU A 58 -9.95 7.17 -2.28
N ASP A 59 -11.01 6.37 -2.22
CA ASP A 59 -12.37 6.82 -2.52
C ASP A 59 -12.94 7.79 -1.46
N LEU A 60 -12.42 7.78 -0.25
CA LEU A 60 -12.92 8.58 0.87
C LEU A 60 -12.17 9.89 1.09
N ILE A 61 -10.94 10.01 0.60
CA ILE A 61 -10.14 11.23 0.75
C ILE A 61 -10.78 12.37 -0.03
N ARG A 62 -11.16 13.46 0.69
CA ARG A 62 -11.75 14.66 0.09
C ARG A 62 -11.26 15.90 0.83
N PRO A 63 -11.17 17.05 0.17
CA PRO A 63 -10.87 18.32 0.83
C PRO A 63 -11.85 18.62 1.96
N GLY A 64 -11.35 19.15 3.05
CA GLY A 64 -12.13 19.53 4.23
C GLY A 64 -12.33 18.42 5.26
N ARG A 65 -12.00 17.17 4.94
CA ARG A 65 -12.06 16.06 5.91
C ARG A 65 -10.79 15.97 6.75
N MET A 66 -10.93 15.51 7.99
CA MET A 66 -9.78 15.10 8.79
C MET A 66 -9.31 13.69 8.36
N ALA A 67 -8.00 13.46 8.43
CA ALA A 67 -7.45 12.13 8.12
C ALA A 67 -8.08 11.01 8.97
N LEU A 68 -8.27 11.26 10.26
CA LEU A 68 -8.93 10.32 11.17
C LEU A 68 -10.36 9.97 10.75
N GLU A 69 -11.15 10.95 10.30
CA GLU A 69 -12.51 10.70 9.81
C GLU A 69 -12.55 9.80 8.58
N VAL A 70 -11.54 9.94 7.69
CA VAL A 70 -11.38 9.08 6.52
C VAL A 70 -11.06 7.65 6.95
N GLU A 71 -10.13 7.48 7.88
CA GLU A 71 -9.72 6.15 8.38
C GLU A 71 -10.85 5.45 9.14
N GLU A 72 -11.60 6.15 9.99
CA GLU A 72 -12.74 5.60 10.73
C GLU A 72 -13.89 5.17 9.79
N GLU A 73 -14.19 5.97 8.76
CA GLU A 73 -15.19 5.60 7.77
C GLU A 73 -14.73 4.40 6.93
N ALA A 74 -13.48 4.38 6.49
CA ALA A 74 -12.90 3.24 5.77
C ALA A 74 -12.95 1.97 6.62
N ALA A 75 -12.58 2.05 7.89
CA ALA A 75 -12.69 0.93 8.82
C ALA A 75 -14.13 0.41 8.95
N SER A 76 -15.11 1.32 9.01
CA SER A 76 -16.53 0.95 9.05
C SER A 76 -16.99 0.22 7.79
N LEU A 77 -16.53 0.65 6.62
CA LEU A 77 -16.84 0.01 5.33
C LEU A 77 -16.15 -1.34 5.16
N MET A 78 -14.94 -1.50 5.71
CA MET A 78 -14.19 -2.76 5.60
C MET A 78 -14.58 -3.81 6.65
N ARG A 79 -15.22 -3.44 7.75
CA ARG A 79 -15.64 -4.40 8.79
C ARG A 79 -16.56 -5.51 8.24
N PRO A 80 -17.60 -5.25 7.43
CA PRO A 80 -18.37 -6.30 6.78
C PRO A 80 -17.57 -7.21 5.85
N VAL A 81 -16.53 -6.68 5.19
CA VAL A 81 -15.64 -7.48 4.34
C VAL A 81 -14.93 -8.53 5.19
N ILE A 82 -14.40 -8.14 6.35
CA ILE A 82 -13.76 -9.09 7.29
C ILE A 82 -14.74 -10.17 7.75
N GLU A 83 -15.99 -9.79 8.04
CA GLU A 83 -17.02 -10.73 8.51
C GLU A 83 -17.47 -11.73 7.44
N MET A 84 -17.47 -11.32 6.17
CA MET A 84 -17.88 -12.17 5.04
C MET A 84 -16.72 -13.00 4.46
N THR A 85 -15.47 -12.68 4.80
CA THR A 85 -14.31 -13.40 4.31
C THR A 85 -14.10 -14.69 5.09
N ASP A 86 -13.97 -15.82 4.38
CA ASP A 86 -13.60 -17.12 4.96
C ASP A 86 -12.09 -17.19 5.14
N TRP A 87 -11.60 -16.59 6.22
CA TRP A 87 -10.17 -16.48 6.52
C TRP A 87 -9.53 -17.85 6.72
N SER A 88 -8.45 -18.12 6.02
CA SER A 88 -7.73 -19.39 6.11
C SER A 88 -7.10 -19.64 7.48
N LYS A 89 -6.82 -18.56 8.25
CA LYS A 89 -6.28 -18.65 9.62
C LYS A 89 -6.93 -17.61 10.54
N PRO A 90 -7.16 -17.95 11.83
CA PRO A 90 -7.61 -16.97 12.82
C PRO A 90 -6.67 -15.77 12.97
N SER A 91 -5.34 -15.98 12.86
CA SER A 91 -4.32 -14.92 12.89
C SER A 91 -4.51 -13.91 11.75
N PHE A 92 -4.91 -14.34 10.56
CA PHE A 92 -5.17 -13.46 9.42
C PHE A 92 -6.39 -12.57 9.65
N ARG A 93 -7.48 -13.17 10.16
CA ARG A 93 -8.67 -12.41 10.55
C ARG A 93 -8.36 -11.39 11.64
N GLN A 94 -7.56 -11.77 12.65
CA GLN A 94 -7.18 -10.85 13.72
C GLN A 94 -6.33 -9.70 13.18
N ALA A 95 -5.34 -9.99 12.32
CA ALA A 95 -4.53 -8.96 11.68
C ALA A 95 -5.37 -7.98 10.85
N ALA A 96 -6.39 -8.45 10.15
CA ALA A 96 -7.32 -7.59 9.41
C ALA A 96 -8.13 -6.69 10.37
N LEU A 97 -8.57 -7.19 11.52
CA LEU A 97 -9.23 -6.37 12.55
C LEU A 97 -8.27 -5.34 13.17
N ASP A 98 -7.04 -5.75 13.50
CA ASP A 98 -6.02 -4.85 14.05
C ASP A 98 -5.66 -3.74 13.05
N THR A 99 -5.69 -4.03 11.75
CA THR A 99 -5.50 -3.04 10.69
C THR A 99 -6.57 -1.94 10.77
N LEU A 100 -7.83 -2.27 11.02
CA LEU A 100 -8.90 -1.27 11.13
C LEU A 100 -8.81 -0.40 12.40
N GLU A 101 -8.11 -0.87 13.42
CA GLU A 101 -7.88 -0.11 14.66
C GLU A 101 -6.61 0.78 14.59
N PHE A 102 -5.79 0.60 13.55
CA PHE A 102 -4.61 1.42 13.34
C PHE A 102 -4.94 2.71 12.61
N HIS A 103 -4.59 3.85 13.20
CA HIS A 103 -4.81 5.18 12.64
C HIS A 103 -3.49 5.79 12.14
N GLY A 104 -3.06 5.39 10.97
CA GLY A 104 -1.80 5.83 10.38
C GLY A 104 -1.64 5.40 8.93
N HIS A 105 -2.74 5.11 8.27
CA HIS A 105 -2.78 4.66 6.88
C HIS A 105 -2.66 5.82 5.87
N LEU A 106 -3.15 7.03 6.26
CA LEU A 106 -2.73 8.27 5.62
C LEU A 106 -1.41 8.68 6.30
N SER A 107 -0.30 8.15 5.81
CA SER A 107 0.91 7.96 6.61
C SER A 107 1.68 9.25 6.90
N HIS A 108 2.17 9.93 5.85
CA HIS A 108 3.00 11.15 6.01
C HIS A 108 2.91 12.06 4.79
N GLY A 109 3.32 13.33 4.97
CA GLY A 109 3.54 14.24 3.85
C GLY A 109 4.74 13.81 3.02
N VAL A 110 4.68 14.03 1.71
CA VAL A 110 5.76 13.80 0.75
C VAL A 110 6.10 15.12 0.07
N GLY A 111 7.38 15.46 -0.01
CA GLY A 111 7.82 16.74 -0.59
C GLY A 111 9.30 16.73 -0.90
N MET A 112 10.09 17.61 -0.29
CA MET A 112 11.55 17.60 -0.41
C MET A 112 12.23 16.53 0.44
N ALA A 113 11.47 15.88 1.31
CA ALA A 113 11.84 14.67 2.02
C ALA A 113 10.73 13.63 1.84
N VAL A 114 11.07 12.33 1.89
CA VAL A 114 10.08 11.24 1.84
C VAL A 114 9.09 11.41 2.98
N HIS A 115 9.58 11.59 4.20
CA HIS A 115 8.80 11.99 5.36
C HIS A 115 8.97 13.49 5.58
N ASP A 116 8.16 14.29 4.88
CA ASP A 116 8.27 15.74 4.95
C ASP A 116 7.51 16.34 6.16
N VAL A 117 7.84 17.59 6.47
CA VAL A 117 7.34 18.34 7.63
C VAL A 117 5.89 18.79 7.41
N TRP A 118 4.94 17.94 7.70
CA TRP A 118 3.52 18.33 7.71
C TRP A 118 2.74 17.47 8.71
N ASN A 119 1.94 18.14 9.55
CA ASN A 119 1.09 17.45 10.50
C ASN A 119 -0.36 17.36 9.97
N TYR A 120 -0.60 16.46 9.02
CA TYR A 120 -1.89 16.21 8.40
C TYR A 120 -2.98 15.75 9.40
N ARG A 121 -2.61 15.38 10.60
CA ARG A 121 -3.55 14.92 11.64
C ARG A 121 -4.23 16.07 12.37
N GLU A 122 -3.64 17.25 12.37
CA GLU A 122 -4.15 18.43 13.09
C GLU A 122 -4.95 19.37 12.19
N GLU A 123 -4.89 19.21 10.88
CA GLU A 123 -5.56 20.07 9.90
C GLU A 123 -6.40 19.26 8.92
N PRO A 124 -7.53 19.80 8.44
CA PRO A 124 -8.28 19.17 7.36
C PRO A 124 -7.44 19.01 6.09
N LEU A 125 -7.67 17.92 5.39
CA LEU A 125 -7.09 17.68 4.08
C LEU A 125 -7.49 18.80 3.12
N ARG A 126 -6.56 19.29 2.31
CA ARG A 126 -6.78 20.42 1.41
C ARG A 126 -6.17 20.18 0.04
N PRO A 127 -6.67 20.90 -1.01
CA PRO A 127 -6.01 20.85 -2.32
C PRO A 127 -4.53 21.27 -2.22
N GLY A 128 -3.69 20.59 -3.01
CA GLY A 128 -2.26 20.83 -3.08
C GLY A 128 -1.43 20.08 -2.02
N ILE A 129 -2.05 19.35 -1.08
CA ILE A 129 -1.27 18.43 -0.22
C ILE A 129 -0.76 17.26 -1.05
N VAL A 130 0.45 16.79 -0.73
CA VAL A 130 0.99 15.54 -1.24
C VAL A 130 1.29 14.65 -0.06
N LEU A 131 0.77 13.42 -0.09
CA LEU A 131 0.96 12.46 1.00
C LEU A 131 1.16 11.04 0.48
N ALA A 132 1.80 10.22 1.29
CA ALA A 132 1.85 8.78 1.12
C ALA A 132 0.59 8.16 1.77
N LEU A 133 -0.20 7.47 0.95
CA LEU A 133 -1.29 6.62 1.41
C LEU A 133 -0.76 5.20 1.51
N ASP A 134 -0.61 4.69 2.71
CA ASP A 134 0.19 3.52 3.05
C ASP A 134 -0.55 2.58 4.03
N PRO A 135 -1.65 1.93 3.61
CA PRO A 135 -2.28 0.92 4.43
C PRO A 135 -1.37 -0.30 4.62
N GLN A 136 -1.27 -0.71 5.87
CA GLN A 136 -0.35 -1.74 6.31
C GLN A 136 -0.99 -2.68 7.33
N MET A 137 -0.58 -3.95 7.29
CA MET A 137 -1.05 -5.02 8.16
C MET A 137 0.11 -5.83 8.70
N TRP A 138 0.06 -6.14 9.99
CA TRP A 138 1.03 -7.02 10.66
C TRP A 138 0.34 -8.31 11.10
N VAL A 139 0.79 -9.44 10.59
CA VAL A 139 0.40 -10.76 11.09
C VAL A 139 1.51 -11.25 12.01
N LYS A 140 1.44 -10.85 13.29
CA LYS A 140 2.53 -11.02 14.27
C LYS A 140 2.91 -12.47 14.48
N GLU A 141 1.93 -13.37 14.53
CA GLU A 141 2.13 -14.80 14.75
C GLU A 141 2.86 -15.50 13.58
N GLU A 142 2.78 -14.91 12.39
CA GLU A 142 3.40 -15.44 11.16
C GLU A 142 4.62 -14.62 10.75
N GLU A 143 4.97 -13.57 11.51
CA GLU A 143 6.06 -12.62 11.19
C GLU A 143 5.91 -11.97 9.80
N LEU A 144 4.64 -11.76 9.34
CA LEU A 144 4.36 -11.16 8.05
C LEU A 144 4.04 -9.67 8.19
N TYR A 145 4.53 -8.90 7.24
CA TYR A 145 4.20 -7.49 7.04
C TYR A 145 3.68 -7.30 5.62
N ILE A 146 2.46 -6.81 5.50
CA ILE A 146 1.76 -6.63 4.22
C ILE A 146 1.43 -5.15 4.06
N ARG A 147 1.72 -4.60 2.89
CA ARG A 147 1.60 -3.16 2.65
C ARG A 147 1.38 -2.87 1.16
N VAL A 148 0.67 -1.80 0.89
CA VAL A 148 0.62 -1.14 -0.41
C VAL A 148 0.70 0.37 -0.19
N GLU A 149 1.34 1.10 -1.09
CA GLU A 149 1.53 2.53 -0.91
C GLU A 149 1.51 3.26 -2.24
N ASP A 150 0.86 4.42 -2.23
CA ASP A 150 0.84 5.37 -3.33
C ASP A 150 1.09 6.80 -2.86
N THR A 151 1.84 7.57 -3.65
CA THR A 151 1.86 9.02 -3.50
C THR A 151 0.62 9.62 -4.15
N VAL A 152 -0.14 10.36 -3.37
CA VAL A 152 -1.37 11.02 -3.83
C VAL A 152 -1.31 12.53 -3.62
N VAL A 153 -1.97 13.30 -4.50
CA VAL A 153 -2.10 14.74 -4.39
C VAL A 153 -3.57 15.14 -4.22
N GLY A 154 -3.84 16.00 -3.24
CA GLY A 154 -5.16 16.61 -3.04
C GLY A 154 -5.52 17.53 -4.20
N THR A 155 -6.74 17.39 -4.72
CA THR A 155 -7.34 18.27 -5.72
C THR A 155 -8.60 18.95 -5.16
N ASP A 156 -9.21 19.88 -5.88
CA ASP A 156 -10.46 20.51 -5.44
C ASP A 156 -11.62 19.51 -5.29
N GLY A 157 -11.61 18.41 -6.03
CA GLY A 157 -12.70 17.41 -6.04
C GLY A 157 -12.39 16.10 -5.33
N GLY A 158 -11.17 15.90 -4.85
CA GLY A 158 -10.72 14.63 -4.24
C GLY A 158 -9.21 14.48 -4.26
N ILE A 159 -8.73 13.40 -4.86
CA ILE A 159 -7.30 13.13 -5.00
C ILE A 159 -6.95 12.68 -6.41
N GLU A 160 -5.68 12.80 -6.75
CA GLU A 160 -5.04 12.19 -7.91
C GLU A 160 -3.89 11.30 -7.42
N THR A 161 -3.82 10.07 -7.91
CA THR A 161 -2.73 9.14 -7.59
C THR A 161 -1.57 9.34 -8.56
N LEU A 162 -0.46 9.88 -8.08
CA LEU A 162 0.72 10.18 -8.92
C LEU A 162 1.45 8.90 -9.36
N THR A 163 1.30 7.83 -8.61
CA THR A 163 1.91 6.52 -8.83
C THR A 163 0.99 5.51 -9.56
N ALA A 164 -0.14 5.97 -10.10
CA ALA A 164 -1.13 5.13 -10.78
C ALA A 164 -0.60 4.31 -11.98
N GLY A 165 0.59 4.64 -12.50
CA GLY A 165 1.27 3.86 -13.54
C GLY A 165 1.83 2.52 -13.07
N ALA A 166 1.94 2.30 -11.76
CA ALA A 166 2.39 1.03 -11.19
C ALA A 166 1.18 0.14 -10.84
N PRO A 167 1.11 -1.09 -11.37
CA PRO A 167 -0.02 -1.99 -11.15
C PRO A 167 -0.36 -2.18 -9.67
N LEU A 168 -1.64 -2.13 -9.35
CA LEU A 168 -2.18 -2.38 -8.01
C LEU A 168 -2.89 -3.74 -7.93
N GLU A 169 -3.60 -4.12 -8.98
CA GLU A 169 -4.40 -5.34 -9.01
C GLU A 169 -3.51 -6.59 -9.09
N LEU A 170 -3.80 -7.58 -8.25
CA LEU A 170 -3.01 -8.81 -8.16
C LEU A 170 -2.89 -9.55 -9.50
N ASP A 171 -3.98 -9.65 -10.23
CA ASP A 171 -4.00 -10.34 -11.53
C ASP A 171 -3.19 -9.57 -12.59
N GLU A 172 -3.18 -8.24 -12.52
CA GLU A 172 -2.36 -7.41 -13.40
C GLU A 172 -0.87 -7.59 -13.09
N ILE A 173 -0.50 -7.65 -11.81
CA ILE A 173 0.87 -7.92 -11.36
C ILE A 173 1.31 -9.30 -11.83
N GLU A 174 0.50 -10.35 -11.64
CA GLU A 174 0.83 -11.69 -12.12
C GLU A 174 1.02 -11.72 -13.64
N ASN A 175 0.14 -11.07 -14.40
CA ASN A 175 0.27 -10.99 -15.85
C ASN A 175 1.56 -10.27 -16.28
N LEU A 176 1.92 -9.19 -15.60
CA LEU A 176 3.16 -8.45 -15.85
C LEU A 176 4.39 -9.33 -15.58
N MET A 177 4.36 -10.12 -14.51
CA MET A 177 5.47 -11.01 -14.14
C MET A 177 5.67 -12.20 -15.08
N GLN A 178 4.71 -12.54 -15.95
CA GLN A 178 4.89 -13.53 -17.02
C GLN A 178 5.69 -12.98 -18.21
N GLY A 179 5.88 -11.67 -18.29
CA GLY A 179 6.64 -11.02 -19.35
C GLY A 179 8.15 -11.17 -19.20
N GLU A 180 8.88 -10.90 -20.29
CA GLU A 180 10.33 -10.77 -20.23
C GLU A 180 10.73 -9.56 -19.38
N GLY A 181 11.51 -9.78 -18.35
CA GLY A 181 12.09 -8.74 -17.52
C GLY A 181 13.15 -7.91 -18.26
N LEU A 182 13.51 -6.79 -17.68
CA LEU A 182 14.51 -5.88 -18.26
C LEU A 182 15.87 -6.57 -18.49
N ILE A 183 16.26 -7.45 -17.58
CA ILE A 183 17.54 -8.19 -17.64
C ILE A 183 17.58 -9.14 -18.84
N GLN A 184 16.46 -9.72 -19.26
CA GLN A 184 16.39 -10.57 -20.45
C GLN A 184 16.49 -9.74 -21.75
N LYS A 185 16.10 -8.46 -21.71
CA LYS A 185 16.11 -7.56 -22.88
C LYS A 185 17.42 -6.82 -23.06
N VAL A 186 18.18 -6.64 -21.99
CA VAL A 186 19.47 -5.94 -21.99
C VAL A 186 20.59 -7.00 -21.92
N PRO A 187 21.46 -7.11 -22.93
CA PRO A 187 22.57 -8.04 -22.87
C PRO A 187 23.47 -7.71 -21.66
N PRO A 188 24.07 -8.73 -21.01
CA PRO A 188 25.03 -8.50 -19.95
C PRO A 188 26.20 -7.65 -20.48
N ILE A 189 26.60 -6.65 -19.68
CA ILE A 189 27.75 -5.79 -19.96
C ILE A 189 29.04 -6.59 -19.78
#